data_fe015ae5c0a45d265abe4a45cc1ff9f1
#
_entry.id   fe015ae5c0a45d265abe4a45cc1ff9f1
#
_cell.length_a   1.000
_cell.length_b   1.000
_cell.length_c   1.000
_cell.angle_alpha   90.00
_cell.angle_beta   90.00
_cell.angle_gamma   90.00
#
_symmetry.space_group_name_H-M   'P 1'
#
loop_
_entity.id
_entity.type
_entity.pdbx_description
1 polymer ?
#
loop_
_entity_poly.entity_id
_entity_poly.type
_entity_poly.pdbx_seq_one_letter_code
_entity_poly.pdbx_strand_id
1 'polypeptide(L)'
;MNRNDFLLTCSIRETNVEDNINTIRNAIYDGAEAFMVHLEKLDEIYHNEQDLKKMFNYCSNLPIFTVNYRSNRRPDKTDEQLIESQLLALKSGANILDIVADIYDPSKDEITYNQDAINKQKELIQKVHDLNGKVMLSSHTFRFLNCEETLNHLKHLEQRGADMVKIAVTASNQEELNEVIRTTTILKEKMNIPFFHCCMGQYGKLHRVYSGLLGSSIVLCVQNYNSNSNPKEQPLLRATKEVFNNLDFTIAKDDKTGTIRNI
;
A
#
# COMPACT_ATOMS: atom_id res chain seq x y z
N MET A 1 0.56 -5.06 20.93
CA MET A 1 0.59 -5.03 19.46
C MET A 1 0.01 -6.35 18.99
N ASN A 2 -0.98 -6.31 18.12
CA ASN A 2 -1.58 -7.53 17.60
C ASN A 2 -1.07 -7.74 16.18
N ARG A 3 -0.56 -8.93 15.84
CA ARG A 3 -0.10 -9.31 14.49
C ARG A 3 -1.22 -9.16 13.44
N ASN A 4 -2.47 -9.23 13.88
CA ASN A 4 -3.65 -9.17 13.01
C ASN A 4 -4.04 -7.73 12.58
N ASP A 5 -3.30 -6.70 13.01
CA ASP A 5 -3.64 -5.31 12.73
C ASP A 5 -3.13 -4.82 11.35
N PHE A 6 -2.32 -5.62 10.64
CA PHE A 6 -1.76 -5.27 9.32
C PHE A 6 -1.63 -6.48 8.40
N LEU A 7 -1.49 -6.20 7.09
CA LEU A 7 -1.36 -7.21 6.05
C LEU A 7 0.06 -7.24 5.47
N LEU A 8 0.67 -8.42 5.42
CA LEU A 8 1.85 -8.68 4.60
C LEU A 8 1.43 -8.69 3.14
N THR A 9 1.66 -7.59 2.45
CA THR A 9 1.18 -7.35 1.09
C THR A 9 2.31 -7.54 0.10
N CYS A 10 2.13 -8.42 -0.88
CA CYS A 10 3.11 -8.62 -1.94
C CYS A 10 2.86 -7.67 -3.11
N SER A 11 3.89 -6.92 -3.50
CA SER A 11 3.91 -6.09 -4.71
C SER A 11 4.05 -6.98 -5.95
N ILE A 12 3.12 -6.88 -6.90
CA ILE A 12 3.06 -7.63 -8.16
C ILE A 12 3.32 -6.63 -9.29
N ARG A 13 4.43 -6.81 -10.03
CA ARG A 13 4.98 -5.77 -10.90
C ARG A 13 5.49 -6.29 -12.25
N GLU A 14 5.18 -7.52 -12.63
CA GLU A 14 5.64 -8.10 -13.89
C GLU A 14 4.85 -7.51 -15.08
N THR A 15 5.42 -7.62 -16.27
CA THR A 15 4.88 -6.98 -17.49
C THR A 15 3.79 -7.80 -18.17
N ASN A 16 3.70 -9.08 -17.87
CA ASN A 16 2.71 -9.99 -18.46
C ASN A 16 1.97 -10.81 -17.41
N VAL A 17 0.85 -11.40 -17.82
CA VAL A 17 -0.06 -12.15 -16.95
C VAL A 17 0.58 -13.40 -16.36
N GLU A 18 1.33 -14.16 -17.15
CA GLU A 18 1.91 -15.44 -16.71
C GLU A 18 2.97 -15.23 -15.62
N ASP A 19 3.85 -14.25 -15.78
CA ASP A 19 4.87 -13.93 -14.80
C ASP A 19 4.25 -13.35 -13.51
N ASN A 20 3.19 -12.54 -13.62
CA ASN A 20 2.42 -12.08 -12.46
C ASN A 20 1.79 -13.27 -11.73
N ILE A 21 1.18 -14.23 -12.43
CA ILE A 21 0.62 -15.46 -11.83
C ILE A 21 1.70 -16.26 -11.11
N ASN A 22 2.87 -16.44 -11.72
CA ASN A 22 3.99 -17.14 -11.09
C ASN A 22 4.44 -16.42 -9.80
N THR A 23 4.56 -15.10 -9.83
CA THR A 23 4.90 -14.29 -8.65
C THR A 23 3.82 -14.40 -7.57
N ILE A 24 2.54 -14.36 -7.92
CA ILE A 24 1.41 -14.52 -6.99
C ILE A 24 1.47 -15.90 -6.31
N ARG A 25 1.65 -16.98 -7.07
CA ARG A 25 1.72 -18.34 -6.52
C ARG A 25 2.89 -18.52 -5.55
N ASN A 26 4.07 -18.01 -5.90
CA ASN A 26 5.23 -18.02 -5.04
C ASN A 26 5.01 -17.17 -3.78
N ALA A 27 4.37 -16.00 -3.92
CA ALA A 27 4.07 -15.13 -2.79
C ALA A 27 3.05 -15.76 -1.82
N ILE A 28 2.05 -16.50 -2.31
CA ILE A 28 1.14 -17.28 -1.45
C ILE A 28 1.93 -18.30 -0.63
N TYR A 29 2.83 -19.04 -1.27
CA TYR A 29 3.70 -20.00 -0.58
C TYR A 29 4.60 -19.33 0.47
N ASP A 30 5.11 -18.14 0.18
CA ASP A 30 5.94 -17.32 1.08
C ASP A 30 5.11 -16.61 2.18
N GLY A 31 3.78 -16.75 2.19
CA GLY A 31 2.89 -16.27 3.23
C GLY A 31 2.34 -14.86 3.01
N ALA A 32 2.10 -14.45 1.77
CA ALA A 32 1.37 -13.22 1.45
C ALA A 32 -0.06 -13.25 2.04
N GLU A 33 -0.52 -12.11 2.52
CA GLU A 33 -1.85 -11.90 3.09
C GLU A 33 -2.70 -10.94 2.25
N ALA A 34 -2.07 -10.25 1.30
CA ALA A 34 -2.71 -9.40 0.31
C ALA A 34 -1.76 -9.20 -0.89
N PHE A 35 -2.30 -8.69 -1.98
CA PHE A 35 -1.53 -8.32 -3.17
C PHE A 35 -1.72 -6.86 -3.53
N MET A 36 -0.65 -6.21 -4.01
CA MET A 36 -0.69 -4.89 -4.61
C MET A 36 -0.23 -5.00 -6.06
N VAL A 37 -1.18 -5.00 -6.99
CA VAL A 37 -0.96 -5.20 -8.42
C VAL A 37 -0.75 -3.87 -9.10
N HIS A 38 0.42 -3.69 -9.69
CA HIS A 38 0.84 -2.47 -10.38
C HIS A 38 0.45 -2.52 -11.86
N LEU A 39 -0.75 -2.02 -12.19
CA LEU A 39 -1.25 -1.99 -13.56
C LEU A 39 -0.37 -1.15 -14.49
N GLU A 40 0.28 -0.10 -13.98
CA GLU A 40 1.23 0.70 -14.76
C GLU A 40 2.49 -0.08 -15.21
N LYS A 41 2.72 -1.29 -14.66
CA LYS A 41 3.81 -2.19 -15.07
C LYS A 41 3.35 -3.24 -16.06
N LEU A 42 2.10 -3.66 -15.99
CA LEU A 42 1.49 -4.63 -16.89
C LEU A 42 1.41 -4.06 -18.32
N ASP A 43 1.77 -4.82 -19.34
CA ASP A 43 1.67 -4.37 -20.72
C ASP A 43 0.20 -4.15 -21.14
N GLU A 44 -0.04 -3.15 -21.99
CA GLU A 44 -1.38 -2.64 -22.31
C GLU A 44 -2.32 -3.70 -22.91
N ILE A 45 -1.77 -4.66 -23.65
CA ILE A 45 -2.54 -5.76 -24.26
C ILE A 45 -3.28 -6.61 -23.23
N TYR A 46 -2.81 -6.61 -21.99
CA TYR A 46 -3.40 -7.35 -20.86
C TYR A 46 -4.37 -6.52 -20.03
N HIS A 47 -4.60 -5.25 -20.36
CA HIS A 47 -5.61 -4.39 -19.71
C HIS A 47 -7.01 -4.70 -20.23
N ASN A 48 -7.44 -5.94 -20.08
CA ASN A 48 -8.77 -6.42 -20.43
C ASN A 48 -9.32 -7.33 -19.33
N GLU A 49 -10.64 -7.49 -19.29
CA GLU A 49 -11.34 -8.22 -18.24
C GLU A 49 -10.91 -9.69 -18.14
N GLN A 50 -10.67 -10.34 -19.27
CA GLN A 50 -10.31 -11.77 -19.32
C GLN A 50 -8.95 -12.01 -18.64
N ASP A 51 -7.94 -11.22 -19.01
CA ASP A 51 -6.58 -11.36 -18.49
C ASP A 51 -6.49 -10.95 -17.03
N LEU A 52 -7.16 -9.87 -16.63
CA LEU A 52 -7.21 -9.44 -15.23
C LEU A 52 -7.93 -10.48 -14.35
N LYS A 53 -9.08 -11.01 -14.77
CA LYS A 53 -9.78 -12.09 -14.06
C LYS A 53 -8.91 -13.34 -13.94
N LYS A 54 -8.24 -13.73 -15.04
CA LYS A 54 -7.30 -14.86 -15.04
C LYS A 54 -6.25 -14.68 -13.95
N MET A 55 -5.62 -13.52 -13.87
CA MET A 55 -4.58 -13.21 -12.89
C MET A 55 -5.14 -13.19 -11.46
N PHE A 56 -6.26 -12.48 -11.21
CA PHE A 56 -6.83 -12.31 -9.88
C PHE A 56 -7.40 -13.59 -9.28
N ASN A 57 -7.84 -14.54 -10.09
CA ASN A 57 -8.28 -15.87 -9.65
C ASN A 57 -7.17 -16.66 -8.92
N TYR A 58 -5.91 -16.36 -9.17
CA TYR A 58 -4.78 -16.98 -8.45
C TYR A 58 -4.51 -16.35 -7.09
N CYS A 59 -5.14 -15.23 -6.73
CA CYS A 59 -4.93 -14.58 -5.45
C CYS A 59 -5.64 -15.27 -4.25
N SER A 60 -6.32 -16.40 -4.45
CA SER A 60 -6.88 -17.27 -3.38
C SER A 60 -7.80 -16.54 -2.39
N ASN A 61 -8.63 -15.63 -2.88
CA ASN A 61 -9.53 -14.78 -2.09
C ASN A 61 -8.84 -13.79 -1.13
N LEU A 62 -7.53 -13.61 -1.26
CA LEU A 62 -6.81 -12.57 -0.52
C LEU A 62 -7.13 -11.18 -1.09
N PRO A 63 -7.09 -10.12 -0.26
CA PRO A 63 -7.33 -8.76 -0.73
C PRO A 63 -6.40 -8.34 -1.86
N ILE A 64 -6.97 -7.74 -2.91
CA ILE A 64 -6.23 -7.24 -4.08
C ILE A 64 -6.36 -5.73 -4.12
N PHE A 65 -5.25 -5.04 -3.91
CA PHE A 65 -5.07 -3.63 -4.21
C PHE A 65 -4.61 -3.48 -5.65
N THR A 66 -5.14 -2.51 -6.37
CA THR A 66 -4.61 -2.15 -7.68
C THR A 66 -4.06 -0.73 -7.68
N VAL A 67 -2.94 -0.56 -8.33
CA VAL A 67 -2.22 0.71 -8.50
C VAL A 67 -2.11 0.98 -10.01
N ASN A 68 -2.36 2.21 -10.42
CA ASN A 68 -2.14 2.65 -11.80
C ASN A 68 -1.71 4.11 -11.81
N TYR A 69 -0.46 4.36 -11.43
CA TYR A 69 0.09 5.70 -11.35
C TYR A 69 0.51 6.25 -12.71
N ARG A 70 0.59 7.57 -12.82
CA ARG A 70 1.30 8.24 -13.92
C ARG A 70 2.71 7.69 -13.99
N SER A 71 3.17 7.29 -15.16
CA SER A 71 4.49 6.66 -15.31
C SER A 71 5.14 7.02 -16.66
N ASN A 72 6.48 7.02 -16.68
CA ASN A 72 7.25 7.24 -17.90
C ASN A 72 7.06 6.13 -18.96
N ARG A 73 6.49 4.99 -18.60
CA ARG A 73 6.11 3.93 -19.58
C ARG A 73 4.87 4.28 -20.38
N ARG A 74 4.04 5.19 -19.88
CA ARG A 74 2.77 5.60 -20.48
C ARG A 74 2.55 7.11 -20.29
N PRO A 75 3.43 7.94 -20.86
CA PRO A 75 3.38 9.39 -20.66
C PRO A 75 2.11 10.03 -21.23
N ASP A 76 1.47 9.38 -22.21
CA ASP A 76 0.30 9.90 -22.92
C ASP A 76 -1.04 9.52 -22.26
N LYS A 77 -1.04 8.73 -21.19
CA LYS A 77 -2.27 8.37 -20.49
C LYS A 77 -2.78 9.52 -19.64
N THR A 78 -4.05 9.87 -19.86
CA THR A 78 -4.75 10.83 -18.99
C THR A 78 -5.16 10.20 -17.66
N ASP A 79 -5.46 11.03 -16.66
CA ASP A 79 -5.95 10.57 -15.36
C ASP A 79 -7.23 9.74 -15.50
N GLU A 80 -8.14 10.13 -16.42
CA GLU A 80 -9.38 9.40 -16.71
C GLU A 80 -9.08 7.99 -17.22
N GLN A 81 -8.12 7.84 -18.14
CA GLN A 81 -7.72 6.53 -18.67
C GLN A 81 -7.05 5.65 -17.59
N LEU A 82 -6.28 6.25 -16.68
CA LEU A 82 -5.71 5.52 -15.54
C LEU A 82 -6.82 5.00 -14.61
N ILE A 83 -7.83 5.82 -14.34
CA ILE A 83 -8.99 5.45 -13.53
C ILE A 83 -9.86 4.39 -14.22
N GLU A 84 -10.10 4.50 -15.53
CA GLU A 84 -10.85 3.49 -16.29
C GLU A 84 -10.20 2.10 -16.17
N SER A 85 -8.87 2.02 -16.26
CA SER A 85 -8.14 0.76 -16.07
C SER A 85 -8.32 0.21 -14.64
N GLN A 86 -8.34 1.06 -13.62
CA GLN A 86 -8.58 0.64 -12.25
C GLN A 86 -10.03 0.18 -12.01
N LEU A 87 -11.02 0.87 -12.60
CA LEU A 87 -12.43 0.46 -12.55
C LEU A 87 -12.64 -0.88 -13.28
N LEU A 88 -11.92 -1.11 -14.39
CA LEU A 88 -11.91 -2.41 -15.04
C LEU A 88 -11.33 -3.50 -14.13
N ALA A 89 -10.22 -3.21 -13.43
CA ALA A 89 -9.63 -4.14 -12.48
C ALA A 89 -10.59 -4.45 -11.31
N LEU A 90 -11.33 -3.47 -10.80
CA LEU A 90 -12.37 -3.67 -9.79
C LEU A 90 -13.45 -4.65 -10.29
N LYS A 91 -13.98 -4.45 -11.49
CA LYS A 91 -14.95 -5.37 -12.14
C LYS A 91 -14.36 -6.76 -12.38
N SER A 92 -13.05 -6.86 -12.47
CA SER A 92 -12.32 -8.12 -12.70
C SER A 92 -11.96 -8.86 -11.42
N GLY A 93 -12.27 -8.30 -10.23
CA GLY A 93 -12.07 -8.98 -8.94
C GLY A 93 -11.10 -8.28 -7.98
N ALA A 94 -10.56 -7.10 -8.31
CA ALA A 94 -9.86 -6.28 -7.35
C ALA A 94 -10.81 -5.79 -6.23
N ASN A 95 -10.26 -5.47 -5.06
CA ASN A 95 -11.06 -5.06 -3.90
C ASN A 95 -10.86 -3.58 -3.56
N ILE A 96 -9.64 -3.07 -3.75
CA ILE A 96 -9.23 -1.74 -3.30
C ILE A 96 -8.45 -1.05 -4.42
N LEU A 97 -8.86 0.16 -4.78
CA LEU A 97 -8.16 0.99 -5.75
C LEU A 97 -7.25 1.98 -5.01
N ASP A 98 -5.95 1.92 -5.29
CA ASP A 98 -4.98 2.93 -4.83
C ASP A 98 -4.98 4.10 -5.83
N ILE A 99 -5.59 5.20 -5.45
CA ILE A 99 -5.78 6.39 -6.28
C ILE A 99 -4.88 7.49 -5.75
N VAL A 100 -4.04 8.08 -6.62
CA VAL A 100 -3.19 9.20 -6.22
C VAL A 100 -4.03 10.43 -5.84
N ALA A 101 -3.66 11.09 -4.74
CA ALA A 101 -4.50 12.13 -4.13
C ALA A 101 -4.47 13.47 -4.86
N ASP A 102 -3.69 13.60 -5.92
CA ASP A 102 -3.69 14.72 -6.85
C ASP A 102 -4.30 14.36 -8.22
N ILE A 103 -5.03 13.25 -8.30
CA ILE A 103 -5.77 12.91 -9.53
C ILE A 103 -6.68 14.09 -9.91
N TYR A 104 -6.69 14.47 -11.17
CA TYR A 104 -7.33 15.66 -11.78
C TYR A 104 -6.66 17.03 -11.52
N ASP A 105 -5.57 17.09 -10.71
CA ASP A 105 -4.83 18.33 -10.46
C ASP A 105 -3.42 17.99 -9.97
N PRO A 106 -2.51 17.55 -10.88
CA PRO A 106 -1.18 17.04 -10.54
C PRO A 106 -0.31 18.03 -9.78
N SER A 107 0.34 17.54 -8.71
CA SER A 107 1.21 18.34 -7.85
C SER A 107 2.50 17.61 -7.46
N LYS A 108 3.47 18.35 -6.92
CA LYS A 108 4.78 17.79 -6.54
C LYS A 108 4.70 16.77 -5.39
N ASP A 109 3.80 17.00 -4.44
CA ASP A 109 3.62 16.14 -3.25
C ASP A 109 2.42 15.19 -3.42
N GLU A 110 1.92 15.05 -4.66
CA GLU A 110 0.78 14.20 -5.02
C GLU A 110 -0.44 14.44 -4.12
N ILE A 111 -0.73 15.71 -3.84
CA ILE A 111 -1.94 16.14 -3.12
C ILE A 111 -2.47 17.43 -3.75
N THR A 112 -3.76 17.48 -4.04
CA THR A 112 -4.42 18.71 -4.48
C THR A 112 -5.20 19.39 -3.35
N TYR A 113 -5.26 20.71 -3.41
CA TYR A 113 -6.14 21.54 -2.59
C TYR A 113 -7.21 22.26 -3.44
N ASN A 114 -7.25 21.97 -4.75
CA ASN A 114 -8.26 22.50 -5.65
C ASN A 114 -9.61 21.84 -5.34
N GLN A 115 -10.61 22.65 -5.00
CA GLN A 115 -11.91 22.16 -4.57
C GLN A 115 -12.65 21.38 -5.66
N ASP A 116 -12.50 21.76 -6.94
CA ASP A 116 -13.16 21.06 -8.06
C ASP A 116 -12.54 19.67 -8.27
N ALA A 117 -11.20 19.55 -8.17
CA ALA A 117 -10.53 18.27 -8.23
C ALA A 117 -10.91 17.38 -7.03
N ILE A 118 -10.99 17.94 -5.81
CA ILE A 118 -11.44 17.23 -4.60
C ILE A 118 -12.89 16.72 -4.77
N ASN A 119 -13.77 17.53 -5.33
CA ASN A 119 -15.17 17.13 -5.57
C ASN A 119 -15.24 15.96 -6.57
N LYS A 120 -14.50 16.03 -7.68
CA LYS A 120 -14.37 14.90 -8.63
C LYS A 120 -13.82 13.65 -7.98
N GLN A 121 -12.84 13.78 -7.05
CA GLN A 121 -12.32 12.63 -6.31
C GLN A 121 -13.39 12.01 -5.40
N LYS A 122 -14.20 12.82 -4.72
CA LYS A 122 -15.31 12.32 -3.89
C LYS A 122 -16.36 11.58 -4.73
N GLU A 123 -16.69 12.09 -5.92
CA GLU A 123 -17.58 11.42 -6.87
C GLU A 123 -16.99 10.09 -7.34
N LEU A 124 -15.68 10.04 -7.61
CA LEU A 124 -14.98 8.81 -7.96
C LEU A 124 -15.00 7.79 -6.81
N ILE A 125 -14.75 8.23 -5.57
CA ILE A 125 -14.82 7.38 -4.38
C ILE A 125 -16.22 6.78 -4.25
N GLN A 126 -17.26 7.60 -4.37
CA GLN A 126 -18.65 7.12 -4.33
C GLN A 126 -18.92 6.09 -5.44
N LYS A 127 -18.47 6.35 -6.67
CA LYS A 127 -18.61 5.40 -7.80
C LYS A 127 -17.93 4.06 -7.51
N VAL A 128 -16.78 4.05 -6.85
CA VAL A 128 -16.10 2.82 -6.44
C VAL A 128 -16.89 2.08 -5.36
N HIS A 129 -17.45 2.81 -4.38
CA HIS A 129 -18.30 2.25 -3.33
C HIS A 129 -19.58 1.64 -3.91
N ASP A 130 -20.22 2.29 -4.89
CA ASP A 130 -21.42 1.77 -5.58
C ASP A 130 -21.12 0.46 -6.35
N LEU A 131 -19.87 0.21 -6.69
CA LEU A 131 -19.37 -1.04 -7.27
C LEU A 131 -18.87 -2.05 -6.22
N ASN A 132 -19.16 -1.82 -4.93
CA ASN A 132 -18.69 -2.63 -3.79
C ASN A 132 -17.15 -2.68 -3.66
N GLY A 133 -16.43 -1.71 -4.20
CA GLY A 133 -15.00 -1.53 -4.03
C GLY A 133 -14.66 -0.62 -2.86
N LYS A 134 -13.36 -0.51 -2.56
CA LYS A 134 -12.80 0.42 -1.59
C LYS A 134 -11.74 1.31 -2.24
N VAL A 135 -11.46 2.45 -1.62
CA VAL A 135 -10.45 3.38 -2.09
C VAL A 135 -9.39 3.62 -1.03
N MET A 136 -8.13 3.49 -1.44
CA MET A 136 -6.99 4.05 -0.73
C MET A 136 -6.52 5.30 -1.48
N LEU A 137 -6.61 6.49 -0.85
CA LEU A 137 -5.99 7.70 -1.39
C LEU A 137 -4.53 7.77 -1.00
N SER A 138 -3.64 7.99 -1.97
CA SER A 138 -2.19 7.90 -1.80
C SER A 138 -1.43 9.12 -2.28
N SER A 139 -0.31 9.41 -1.62
CA SER A 139 0.66 10.43 -2.01
C SER A 139 2.08 9.92 -1.88
N HIS A 140 2.98 10.38 -2.76
CA HIS A 140 4.43 10.18 -2.69
C HIS A 140 5.11 11.55 -2.67
N THR A 141 5.66 11.94 -1.54
CA THR A 141 6.23 13.29 -1.41
C THR A 141 7.66 13.41 -1.89
N PHE A 142 8.37 12.28 -2.05
CA PHE A 142 9.79 12.22 -2.45
C PHE A 142 10.72 13.11 -1.60
N ARG A 143 10.25 13.55 -0.44
CA ARG A 143 10.98 14.34 0.55
C ARG A 143 10.64 13.89 1.96
N PHE A 144 11.41 14.35 2.92
CA PHE A 144 11.10 14.20 4.32
C PHE A 144 9.89 15.09 4.69
N LEU A 145 9.03 14.53 5.55
CA LEU A 145 7.98 15.25 6.27
C LEU A 145 8.11 14.93 7.75
N ASN A 146 8.02 15.94 8.60
CA ASN A 146 7.92 15.75 10.05
C ASN A 146 6.53 15.23 10.44
N CYS A 147 6.35 14.94 11.74
CA CYS A 147 5.11 14.36 12.23
C CYS A 147 3.87 15.24 11.97
N GLU A 148 3.98 16.54 12.20
CA GLU A 148 2.87 17.49 12.01
C GLU A 148 2.47 17.59 10.53
N GLU A 149 3.45 17.74 9.64
CA GLU A 149 3.23 17.77 8.19
C GLU A 149 2.57 16.48 7.70
N THR A 150 3.07 15.31 8.14
CA THR A 150 2.55 14.00 7.75
C THR A 150 1.11 13.81 8.25
N LEU A 151 0.84 14.15 9.52
CA LEU A 151 -0.49 14.05 10.10
C LEU A 151 -1.50 14.96 9.39
N ASN A 152 -1.14 16.22 9.16
CA ASN A 152 -1.99 17.18 8.45
C ASN A 152 -2.29 16.72 7.02
N HIS A 153 -1.28 16.20 6.32
CA HIS A 153 -1.44 15.65 4.98
C HIS A 153 -2.46 14.49 4.98
N LEU A 154 -2.28 13.49 5.83
CA LEU A 154 -3.18 12.33 5.89
C LEU A 154 -4.58 12.69 6.37
N LYS A 155 -4.72 13.62 7.33
CA LYS A 155 -6.04 14.13 7.77
C LYS A 155 -6.79 14.82 6.64
N HIS A 156 -6.10 15.54 5.77
CA HIS A 156 -6.72 16.17 4.61
C HIS A 156 -7.23 15.11 3.60
N LEU A 157 -6.52 13.98 3.43
CA LEU A 157 -7.00 12.85 2.61
C LEU A 157 -8.19 12.12 3.26
N GLU A 158 -8.12 11.88 4.57
CA GLU A 158 -9.19 11.22 5.35
C GLU A 158 -10.55 11.92 5.15
N GLN A 159 -10.57 13.25 5.09
CA GLN A 159 -11.79 14.07 4.91
C GLN A 159 -12.45 13.92 3.52
N ARG A 160 -11.80 13.24 2.57
CA ARG A 160 -12.35 13.02 1.22
C ARG A 160 -13.27 11.79 1.14
N GLY A 161 -13.33 10.96 2.20
CA GLY A 161 -14.20 9.79 2.27
C GLY A 161 -13.57 8.48 1.79
N ALA A 162 -12.24 8.43 1.69
CA ALA A 162 -11.50 7.21 1.39
C ALA A 162 -11.59 6.19 2.55
N ASP A 163 -11.48 4.90 2.24
CA ASP A 163 -11.46 3.81 3.22
C ASP A 163 -10.10 3.63 3.88
N MET A 164 -9.05 4.08 3.21
CA MET A 164 -7.67 4.05 3.67
C MET A 164 -6.91 5.24 3.09
N VAL A 165 -5.88 5.70 3.78
CA VAL A 165 -4.96 6.72 3.26
C VAL A 165 -3.53 6.22 3.26
N LYS A 166 -2.72 6.70 2.32
CA LYS A 166 -1.31 6.32 2.18
C LYS A 166 -0.45 7.55 1.98
N ILE A 167 0.72 7.53 2.62
CA ILE A 167 1.79 8.48 2.32
C ILE A 167 3.14 7.76 2.27
N ALA A 168 3.92 8.06 1.25
CA ALA A 168 5.29 7.64 1.11
C ALA A 168 6.21 8.86 1.25
N VAL A 169 6.97 8.90 2.34
CA VAL A 169 7.96 9.96 2.63
C VAL A 169 9.37 9.43 2.40
N THR A 170 10.37 10.31 2.38
CA THR A 170 11.79 9.92 2.24
C THR A 170 12.55 10.28 3.51
N ALA A 171 13.44 9.40 3.95
CA ALA A 171 14.44 9.70 4.98
C ALA A 171 15.85 9.65 4.35
N SER A 172 16.62 10.71 4.53
CA SER A 172 17.97 10.88 3.97
C SER A 172 19.08 10.66 5.00
N ASN A 173 18.72 10.58 6.28
CA ASN A 173 19.63 10.38 7.40
C ASN A 173 18.92 9.66 8.57
N GLN A 174 19.67 9.33 9.62
CA GLN A 174 19.16 8.60 10.78
C GLN A 174 18.15 9.42 11.60
N GLU A 175 18.31 10.72 11.71
CA GLU A 175 17.39 11.58 12.47
C GLU A 175 16.02 11.63 11.82
N GLU A 176 15.98 11.78 10.49
CA GLU A 176 14.74 11.72 9.72
C GLU A 176 14.07 10.35 9.82
N LEU A 177 14.85 9.25 9.78
CA LEU A 177 14.29 7.91 9.99
C LEU A 177 13.67 7.76 11.38
N ASN A 178 14.33 8.24 12.43
CA ASN A 178 13.81 8.20 13.81
C ASN A 178 12.48 8.96 13.92
N GLU A 179 12.38 10.13 13.25
CA GLU A 179 11.15 10.91 13.21
C GLU A 179 10.03 10.19 12.42
N VAL A 180 10.35 9.53 11.29
CA VAL A 180 9.39 8.71 10.52
C VAL A 180 8.85 7.55 11.38
N ILE A 181 9.71 6.87 12.14
CA ILE A 181 9.31 5.81 13.06
C ILE A 181 8.36 6.36 14.15
N ARG A 182 8.74 7.47 14.80
CA ARG A 182 7.90 8.16 15.79
C ARG A 182 6.56 8.59 15.20
N THR A 183 6.57 9.15 14.00
CA THR A 183 5.36 9.58 13.30
C THR A 183 4.39 8.43 13.09
N THR A 184 4.87 7.24 12.67
CA THR A 184 4.00 6.08 12.46
C THR A 184 3.25 5.68 13.73
N THR A 185 3.90 5.74 14.91
CA THR A 185 3.23 5.43 16.19
C THR A 185 2.18 6.48 16.57
N ILE A 186 2.43 7.75 16.26
CA ILE A 186 1.47 8.83 16.49
C ILE A 186 0.27 8.72 15.56
N LEU A 187 0.49 8.38 14.28
CA LEU A 187 -0.58 8.15 13.32
C LEU A 187 -1.55 7.05 13.78
N LYS A 188 -1.04 5.99 14.41
CA LYS A 188 -1.88 4.93 14.99
C LYS A 188 -2.91 5.45 15.99
N GLU A 189 -2.57 6.49 16.74
CA GLU A 189 -3.46 7.09 17.76
C GLU A 189 -4.38 8.18 17.17
N LYS A 190 -3.96 8.82 16.09
CA LYS A 190 -4.60 10.05 15.58
C LYS A 190 -5.47 9.83 14.35
N MET A 191 -5.23 8.77 13.56
CA MET A 191 -6.05 8.47 12.38
C MET A 191 -7.31 7.71 12.77
N ASN A 192 -8.44 8.04 12.12
CA ASN A 192 -9.71 7.36 12.36
C ASN A 192 -9.96 6.21 11.36
N ILE A 193 -9.20 6.17 10.27
CA ILE A 193 -9.26 5.13 9.25
C ILE A 193 -7.90 4.45 9.10
N PRO A 194 -7.84 3.23 8.55
CA PRO A 194 -6.58 2.56 8.24
C PRO A 194 -5.64 3.45 7.43
N PHE A 195 -4.34 3.36 7.72
CA PHE A 195 -3.33 4.11 6.98
C PHE A 195 -2.14 3.24 6.59
N PHE A 196 -1.50 3.62 5.49
CA PHE A 196 -0.24 3.05 5.06
C PHE A 196 0.82 4.17 5.02
N HIS A 197 1.69 4.19 6.02
CA HIS A 197 2.85 5.08 6.08
C HIS A 197 4.09 4.29 5.71
N CYS A 198 4.79 4.71 4.66
CA CYS A 198 6.04 4.06 4.25
C CYS A 198 7.17 5.06 4.00
N CYS A 199 8.39 4.60 4.26
CA CYS A 199 9.60 5.38 4.04
C CYS A 199 10.34 4.89 2.79
N MET A 200 10.79 5.82 1.94
CA MET A 200 11.60 5.58 0.77
C MET A 200 13.08 5.91 1.05
N GLY A 201 13.94 5.55 0.10
CA GLY A 201 15.39 5.77 0.20
C GLY A 201 16.11 4.68 0.98
N GLN A 202 17.43 4.83 1.11
CA GLN A 202 18.29 3.80 1.74
C GLN A 202 17.95 3.51 3.21
N TYR A 203 17.46 4.50 3.95
CA TYR A 203 17.03 4.36 5.35
C TYR A 203 15.63 3.72 5.47
N GLY A 204 14.84 3.76 4.40
CA GLY A 204 13.45 3.31 4.41
C GLY A 204 13.26 1.82 4.68
N LYS A 205 14.24 0.98 4.36
CA LYS A 205 14.12 -0.48 4.49
C LYS A 205 13.81 -0.93 5.92
N LEU A 206 14.46 -0.33 6.91
CA LEU A 206 14.18 -0.63 8.33
C LEU A 206 12.72 -0.31 8.69
N HIS A 207 12.28 0.91 8.37
CA HIS A 207 10.90 1.34 8.62
C HIS A 207 9.90 0.41 7.91
N ARG A 208 10.14 0.05 6.65
CA ARG A 208 9.24 -0.82 5.86
C ARG A 208 9.02 -2.19 6.50
N VAL A 209 10.06 -2.77 7.13
CA VAL A 209 9.94 -4.05 7.83
C VAL A 209 9.06 -3.92 9.07
N TYR A 210 9.22 -2.87 9.86
CA TYR A 210 8.54 -2.74 11.17
C TYR A 210 7.28 -1.88 11.16
N SER A 211 6.96 -1.19 10.06
CA SER A 211 5.86 -0.22 9.99
C SER A 211 4.51 -0.80 10.45
N GLY A 212 4.22 -2.06 10.14
CA GLY A 212 2.99 -2.73 10.59
C GLY A 212 2.90 -2.85 12.11
N LEU A 213 4.00 -3.19 12.79
CA LEU A 213 4.05 -3.24 14.25
C LEU A 213 3.90 -1.86 14.88
N LEU A 214 4.28 -0.80 14.15
CA LEU A 214 4.15 0.59 14.60
C LEU A 214 2.75 1.17 14.36
N GLY A 215 1.90 0.50 13.57
CA GLY A 215 0.51 0.91 13.33
C GLY A 215 0.09 1.04 11.88
N SER A 216 1.01 0.97 10.92
CA SER A 216 0.67 0.95 9.49
C SER A 216 -0.14 -0.31 9.14
N SER A 217 -1.20 -0.18 8.37
CA SER A 217 -2.09 -1.30 8.01
C SER A 217 -1.53 -2.22 6.92
N ILE A 218 -0.42 -1.82 6.28
CA ILE A 218 0.24 -2.57 5.22
C ILE A 218 1.75 -2.62 5.49
N VAL A 219 2.33 -3.81 5.33
CA VAL A 219 3.77 -4.02 5.14
C VAL A 219 3.98 -4.50 3.72
N LEU A 220 4.45 -3.61 2.84
CA LEU A 220 4.62 -3.87 1.43
C LEU A 220 5.96 -4.56 1.15
N CYS A 221 5.90 -5.78 0.64
CA CYS A 221 7.03 -6.64 0.36
C CYS A 221 7.14 -6.94 -1.14
N VAL A 222 8.28 -7.48 -1.54
CA VAL A 222 8.49 -8.11 -2.85
C VAL A 222 8.73 -9.62 -2.67
N GLN A 223 8.30 -10.43 -3.64
CA GLN A 223 8.54 -11.88 -3.61
C GLN A 223 10.01 -12.21 -3.85
N ASN A 224 10.67 -11.47 -4.77
CA ASN A 224 12.09 -11.62 -5.10
C ASN A 224 12.69 -10.31 -5.60
N TYR A 225 14.02 -10.28 -5.79
CA TYR A 225 14.76 -9.15 -6.37
C TYR A 225 15.22 -9.41 -7.82
N ASN A 226 14.73 -10.45 -8.47
CA ASN A 226 15.15 -10.82 -9.82
C ASN A 226 14.57 -9.91 -10.89
N SER A 227 13.43 -9.28 -10.60
CA SER A 227 12.82 -8.28 -11.47
C SER A 227 13.49 -6.92 -11.31
N ASN A 228 13.85 -6.26 -12.42
CA ASN A 228 14.34 -4.89 -12.42
C ASN A 228 13.26 -3.87 -12.00
N SER A 229 12.00 -4.29 -11.94
CA SER A 229 10.87 -3.47 -11.54
C SER A 229 10.65 -3.42 -10.03
N ASN A 230 11.30 -4.30 -9.24
CA ASN A 230 11.13 -4.39 -7.80
C ASN A 230 12.06 -3.41 -7.06
N PRO A 231 11.51 -2.45 -6.30
CA PRO A 231 12.32 -1.54 -5.49
C PRO A 231 13.12 -2.30 -4.43
N LYS A 232 14.44 -2.07 -4.39
CA LYS A 232 15.35 -2.79 -3.48
C LYS A 232 15.18 -2.42 -2.00
N GLU A 233 14.54 -1.30 -1.72
CA GLU A 233 14.15 -0.90 -0.37
C GLU A 233 12.92 -1.65 0.15
N GLN A 234 12.12 -2.28 -0.70
CA GLN A 234 11.05 -3.16 -0.24
C GLN A 234 11.65 -4.48 0.29
N PRO A 235 11.24 -4.93 1.48
CA PRO A 235 11.77 -6.18 2.04
C PRO A 235 11.26 -7.40 1.29
N LEU A 236 12.01 -8.51 1.36
CA LEU A 236 11.54 -9.80 0.87
C LEU A 236 10.41 -10.33 1.73
N LEU A 237 9.32 -10.77 1.11
CA LEU A 237 8.13 -11.26 1.78
C LEU A 237 8.44 -12.39 2.76
N ARG A 238 9.12 -13.45 2.31
CA ARG A 238 9.48 -14.60 3.14
C ARG A 238 10.34 -14.20 4.35
N ALA A 239 11.36 -13.37 4.14
CA ALA A 239 12.23 -12.93 5.23
C ALA A 239 11.46 -12.08 6.25
N THR A 240 10.55 -11.22 5.79
CA THR A 240 9.70 -10.40 6.66
C THR A 240 8.72 -11.25 7.46
N LYS A 241 8.12 -12.27 6.83
CA LYS A 241 7.25 -13.23 7.52
C LYS A 241 8.00 -13.97 8.63
N GLU A 242 9.23 -14.42 8.37
CA GLU A 242 10.06 -15.08 9.38
C GLU A 242 10.42 -14.14 10.54
N VAL A 243 10.73 -12.86 10.27
CA VAL A 243 10.93 -11.88 11.35
C VAL A 243 9.70 -11.78 12.24
N PHE A 244 8.50 -11.68 11.65
CA PHE A 244 7.27 -11.57 12.43
C PHE A 244 6.91 -12.85 13.16
N ASN A 245 7.15 -14.02 12.58
CA ASN A 245 6.95 -15.30 13.27
C ASN A 245 7.83 -15.42 14.54
N ASN A 246 9.04 -14.86 14.48
CA ASN A 246 9.95 -14.86 15.64
C ASN A 246 9.63 -13.76 16.67
N LEU A 247 8.84 -12.75 16.31
CA LEU A 247 8.38 -11.70 17.21
C LEU A 247 6.97 -11.98 17.77
N ASP A 248 6.25 -12.93 17.18
CA ASP A 248 4.92 -13.34 17.62
C ASP A 248 5.03 -14.35 18.75
N PHE A 249 5.41 -13.87 19.92
CA PHE A 249 5.41 -14.65 21.15
C PHE A 249 4.31 -14.18 22.08
N THR A 250 3.66 -15.15 22.73
CA THR A 250 2.64 -14.89 23.74
C THR A 250 3.31 -14.78 25.10
N ILE A 251 3.13 -13.63 25.74
CA ILE A 251 3.46 -13.47 27.16
C ILE A 251 2.19 -13.71 27.96
N ALA A 252 2.11 -14.84 28.62
CA ALA A 252 1.01 -15.12 29.55
C ALA A 252 1.25 -14.44 30.89
N LYS A 253 0.21 -13.75 31.41
CA LYS A 253 0.22 -13.31 32.81
C LYS A 253 -0.16 -14.50 33.67
N ASP A 254 0.59 -14.71 34.76
CA ASP A 254 0.14 -15.56 35.85
C ASP A 254 -1.00 -14.81 36.55
N ASP A 255 -2.22 -15.31 36.41
CA ASP A 255 -3.43 -14.70 36.97
C ASP A 255 -3.40 -14.59 38.52
N LYS A 256 -2.51 -15.34 39.19
CA LYS A 256 -2.40 -15.33 40.64
C LYS A 256 -1.33 -14.38 41.17
N THR A 257 -0.25 -14.17 40.46
CA THR A 257 0.90 -13.40 40.92
C THR A 257 1.17 -12.14 40.09
N GLY A 258 0.52 -11.98 38.93
CA GLY A 258 0.80 -10.91 38.00
C GLY A 258 2.19 -11.02 37.32
N THR A 259 2.89 -12.14 37.54
CA THR A 259 4.21 -12.39 36.97
C THR A 259 4.09 -12.74 35.49
N ILE A 260 4.90 -12.11 34.65
CA ILE A 260 5.00 -12.42 33.24
C ILE A 260 5.89 -13.65 33.08
N ARG A 261 5.37 -14.69 32.43
CA ARG A 261 6.14 -15.87 32.04
C ARG A 261 6.39 -15.86 30.55
N ASN A 262 7.65 -16.06 30.16
CA ASN A 262 7.97 -16.39 28.77
C ASN A 262 7.53 -17.84 28.55
N ILE A 263 6.73 -18.06 27.51
CA ILE A 263 6.30 -19.39 27.06
C ILE A 263 7.16 -19.80 25.88
#